data_d1e210910761c57a276945b1516bcf1b
#
_entry.id   d1e210910761c57a276945b1516bcf1b
#
_cell.length_a   1.000
_cell.length_b   1.000
_cell.length_c   1.000
_cell.angle_alpha   90.00
_cell.angle_beta   90.00
_cell.angle_gamma   90.00
#
_symmetry.space_group_name_H-M   'P 1'
#
loop_
_entity.id
_entity.type
_entity.pdbx_description
1 polymer ?
#
loop_
_entity_poly.entity_id
_entity_poly.type
_entity_poly.pdbx_seq_one_letter_code
_entity_poly.pdbx_strand_id
1 'polypeptide(L)'
;MRLSKQRTAENHRRIVEAATRLFRQHGFDRVGVAELMREAGFTHGGFYNHFESKEALAAEACEQVFARVNAELAKRLQPKTGSAWQNYVAEYLSPDRVSVPSDDAALATLAADASREGQQVQSTFAAGIDATLNTLATYLVERTPRSARTPRRAARAQAVQRLSALVGACVLARAVQTASPDLSKEILAANVERGRGSSRNRRPKR
;
A
#
# COMPACT_ATOMS: atom_id res chain seq x y z
N MET A 1 20.21 12.39 30.57
CA MET A 1 18.98 11.60 30.43
C MET A 1 18.22 11.87 29.12
N ARG A 2 18.11 13.12 28.63
CA ARG A 2 17.43 13.48 27.35
C ARG A 2 18.11 12.89 26.09
N LEU A 3 19.45 12.93 26.03
CA LEU A 3 20.26 12.40 24.92
C LEU A 3 20.14 10.87 24.75
N SER A 4 19.98 10.12 25.86
CA SER A 4 19.83 8.66 25.81
C SER A 4 18.46 8.26 25.23
N LYS A 5 17.38 8.96 25.58
CA LYS A 5 16.03 8.74 25.03
C LYS A 5 15.96 9.06 23.54
N GLN A 6 16.60 10.14 23.09
CA GLN A 6 16.66 10.49 21.67
C GLN A 6 17.43 9.43 20.86
N ARG A 7 18.54 8.92 21.39
CA ARG A 7 19.31 7.83 20.77
C ARG A 7 18.51 6.54 20.66
N THR A 8 17.77 6.18 21.71
CA THR A 8 16.92 4.98 21.69
C THR A 8 15.81 5.11 20.64
N ALA A 9 15.15 6.26 20.54
CA ALA A 9 14.13 6.51 19.53
C ALA A 9 14.70 6.49 18.10
N GLU A 10 15.89 7.04 17.88
CA GLU A 10 16.59 6.99 16.60
C GLU A 10 16.95 5.56 16.19
N ASN A 11 17.49 4.77 17.13
CA ASN A 11 17.81 3.36 16.90
C ASN A 11 16.54 2.56 16.55
N HIS A 12 15.46 2.75 17.30
CA HIS A 12 14.17 2.12 17.05
C HIS A 12 13.69 2.43 15.64
N ARG A 13 13.68 3.70 15.22
CA ARG A 13 13.31 4.12 13.87
C ARG A 13 14.15 3.43 12.79
N ARG A 14 15.46 3.36 12.97
CA ARG A 14 16.37 2.68 12.02
C ARG A 14 16.05 1.20 11.87
N ILE A 15 15.69 0.51 12.96
CA ILE A 15 15.30 -0.90 12.92
C ILE A 15 13.99 -1.06 12.15
N VAL A 16 12.99 -0.21 12.41
CA VAL A 16 11.71 -0.25 11.69
C VAL A 16 11.88 0.06 10.19
N GLU A 17 12.74 1.00 9.83
CA GLU A 17 13.06 1.31 8.42
C GLU A 17 13.74 0.13 7.71
N ALA A 18 14.70 -0.53 8.36
CA ALA A 18 15.35 -1.73 7.83
C ALA A 18 14.34 -2.88 7.65
N ALA A 19 13.48 -3.11 8.66
CA ALA A 19 12.42 -4.09 8.62
C ALA A 19 11.45 -3.81 7.47
N THR A 20 11.01 -2.57 7.31
CA THR A 20 10.12 -2.14 6.23
C THR A 20 10.69 -2.49 4.84
N ARG A 21 12.00 -2.26 4.62
CA ARG A 21 12.65 -2.60 3.35
C ARG A 21 12.72 -4.10 3.14
N LEU A 22 13.21 -4.85 4.12
CA LEU A 22 13.41 -6.30 4.01
C LEU A 22 12.08 -7.05 3.87
N PHE A 23 11.06 -6.72 4.65
CA PHE A 23 9.75 -7.37 4.53
C PHE A 23 9.12 -7.13 3.16
N ARG A 24 9.26 -5.95 2.58
CA ARG A 24 8.77 -5.70 1.21
C ARG A 24 9.52 -6.50 0.14
N GLN A 25 10.79 -6.75 0.35
CA GLN A 25 11.61 -7.48 -0.63
C GLN A 25 11.43 -8.99 -0.52
N HIS A 26 11.29 -9.51 0.68
CA HIS A 26 11.40 -10.94 0.96
C HIS A 26 10.16 -11.55 1.62
N GLY A 27 9.18 -10.73 2.05
CA GLY A 27 8.05 -11.16 2.90
C GLY A 27 8.43 -11.27 4.37
N PHE A 28 7.43 -11.53 5.23
CA PHE A 28 7.67 -11.58 6.68
C PHE A 28 8.44 -12.84 7.09
N ASP A 29 8.09 -14.00 6.54
CA ASP A 29 8.64 -15.30 6.98
C ASP A 29 10.12 -15.46 6.67
N ARG A 30 10.58 -14.93 5.54
CA ARG A 30 11.95 -15.14 5.06
C ARG A 30 12.99 -14.27 5.73
N VAL A 31 12.58 -13.27 6.49
CA VAL A 31 13.47 -12.30 7.13
C VAL A 31 13.62 -12.61 8.61
N GLY A 32 14.81 -12.99 9.04
CA GLY A 32 15.15 -13.29 10.44
C GLY A 32 15.52 -12.05 11.24
N VAL A 33 15.34 -12.09 12.58
CA VAL A 33 15.73 -10.99 13.50
C VAL A 33 17.21 -10.62 13.38
N ALA A 34 18.09 -11.63 13.22
CA ALA A 34 19.52 -11.39 13.07
C ALA A 34 19.84 -10.57 11.79
N GLU A 35 19.16 -10.85 10.70
CA GLU A 35 19.29 -10.13 9.44
C GLU A 35 18.76 -8.69 9.55
N LEU A 36 17.58 -8.51 10.16
CA LEU A 36 16.99 -7.20 10.44
C LEU A 36 17.94 -6.30 11.23
N MET A 37 18.50 -6.83 12.31
CA MET A 37 19.40 -6.08 13.17
C MET A 37 20.71 -5.74 12.46
N ARG A 38 21.26 -6.68 11.70
CA ARG A 38 22.47 -6.44 10.89
C ARG A 38 22.23 -5.35 9.85
N GLU A 39 21.11 -5.38 9.14
CA GLU A 39 20.73 -4.36 8.16
C GLU A 39 20.54 -2.97 8.80
N ALA A 40 20.02 -2.93 10.01
CA ALA A 40 19.89 -1.70 10.79
C ALA A 40 21.21 -1.21 11.42
N GLY A 41 22.29 -2.01 11.36
CA GLY A 41 23.60 -1.68 11.94
C GLY A 41 23.70 -1.98 13.43
N PHE A 42 22.96 -3.00 13.91
CA PHE A 42 22.96 -3.43 15.32
C PHE A 42 23.26 -4.92 15.47
N THR A 43 23.57 -5.32 16.70
CA THR A 43 23.73 -6.73 17.06
C THR A 43 22.38 -7.38 17.34
N HIS A 44 22.26 -8.69 17.09
CA HIS A 44 21.04 -9.46 17.36
C HIS A 44 20.53 -9.29 18.80
N GLY A 45 21.42 -9.30 19.79
CA GLY A 45 21.06 -9.18 21.21
C GLY A 45 20.39 -7.85 21.59
N GLY A 46 20.56 -6.80 20.76
CA GLY A 46 19.91 -5.50 20.97
C GLY A 46 18.44 -5.46 20.61
N PHE A 47 17.92 -6.48 19.91
CA PHE A 47 16.54 -6.50 19.42
C PHE A 47 15.49 -6.35 20.53
N TYR A 48 15.62 -7.16 21.57
CA TYR A 48 14.66 -7.20 22.67
C TYR A 48 14.67 -5.96 23.57
N ASN A 49 15.63 -5.04 23.37
CA ASN A 49 15.59 -3.71 23.98
C ASN A 49 14.64 -2.74 23.27
N HIS A 50 14.19 -3.10 22.07
CA HIS A 50 13.33 -2.27 21.22
C HIS A 50 11.98 -2.87 20.91
N PHE A 51 11.89 -4.20 20.77
CA PHE A 51 10.66 -4.90 20.36
C PHE A 51 10.45 -6.16 21.19
N GLU A 52 9.22 -6.41 21.57
CA GLU A 52 8.83 -7.62 22.32
C GLU A 52 8.89 -8.88 21.44
N SER A 53 8.65 -8.73 20.13
CA SER A 53 8.62 -9.83 19.18
C SER A 53 8.90 -9.35 17.75
N LYS A 54 9.24 -10.27 16.85
CA LYS A 54 9.30 -10.02 15.41
C LYS A 54 7.94 -9.57 14.85
N GLU A 55 6.84 -10.11 15.40
CA GLU A 55 5.47 -9.72 15.03
C GLU A 55 5.19 -8.25 15.38
N ALA A 56 5.62 -7.79 16.56
CA ALA A 56 5.48 -6.39 16.96
C ALA A 56 6.23 -5.44 16.02
N LEU A 57 7.47 -5.80 15.64
CA LEU A 57 8.23 -5.06 14.64
C LEU A 57 7.56 -5.08 13.26
N ALA A 58 7.02 -6.22 12.83
CA ALA A 58 6.32 -6.35 11.56
C ALA A 58 5.06 -5.48 11.53
N ALA A 59 4.28 -5.46 12.61
CA ALA A 59 3.10 -4.61 12.74
C ALA A 59 3.48 -3.12 12.64
N GLU A 60 4.51 -2.67 13.35
CA GLU A 60 4.97 -1.27 13.29
C GLU A 60 5.53 -0.91 11.89
N ALA A 61 6.25 -1.81 11.24
CA ALA A 61 6.70 -1.63 9.87
C ALA A 61 5.53 -1.46 8.91
N CYS A 62 4.47 -2.28 9.05
CA CYS A 62 3.23 -2.15 8.28
C CYS A 62 2.53 -0.81 8.53
N GLU A 63 2.44 -0.37 9.78
CA GLU A 63 1.84 0.92 10.13
C GLU A 63 2.55 2.08 9.44
N GLN A 64 3.89 2.09 9.44
CA GLN A 64 4.66 3.11 8.73
C GLN A 64 4.42 3.08 7.22
N VAL A 65 4.35 1.88 6.61
CA VAL A 65 4.07 1.74 5.18
C VAL A 65 2.69 2.32 4.86
N PHE A 66 1.66 1.93 5.59
CA PHE A 66 0.31 2.44 5.38
C PHE A 66 0.19 3.95 5.61
N ALA A 67 0.89 4.49 6.60
CA ALA A 67 0.92 5.93 6.82
C ALA A 67 1.49 6.68 5.61
N ARG A 68 2.60 6.20 5.03
CA ARG A 68 3.20 6.78 3.82
C ARG A 68 2.30 6.63 2.60
N VAL A 69 1.78 5.43 2.36
CA VAL A 69 0.87 5.14 1.23
C VAL A 69 -0.37 6.01 1.29
N ASN A 70 -1.01 6.12 2.45
CA ASN A 70 -2.22 6.90 2.62
C ASN A 70 -1.97 8.41 2.49
N ALA A 71 -0.84 8.91 3.00
CA ALA A 71 -0.45 10.31 2.83
C ALA A 71 -0.20 10.65 1.35
N GLU A 72 0.52 9.79 0.62
CA GLU A 72 0.79 10.00 -0.79
C GLU A 72 -0.49 9.87 -1.63
N LEU A 73 -1.34 8.88 -1.36
CA LEU A 73 -2.64 8.73 -2.00
C LEU A 73 -3.51 9.97 -1.80
N ALA A 74 -3.63 10.47 -0.57
CA ALA A 74 -4.39 11.68 -0.27
C ALA A 74 -3.87 12.90 -1.04
N LYS A 75 -2.54 13.05 -1.10
CA LYS A 75 -1.88 14.12 -1.86
C LYS A 75 -2.19 14.04 -3.36
N ARG A 76 -2.10 12.85 -3.95
CA ARG A 76 -2.34 12.62 -5.39
C ARG A 76 -3.80 12.75 -5.79
N LEU A 77 -4.71 12.43 -4.88
CA LEU A 77 -6.14 12.53 -5.10
C LEU A 77 -6.69 13.93 -4.83
N GLN A 78 -5.87 14.90 -4.43
CA GLN A 78 -6.33 16.28 -4.30
C GLN A 78 -6.89 16.80 -5.63
N PRO A 79 -8.09 17.44 -5.62
CA PRO A 79 -8.86 17.71 -6.83
C PRO A 79 -8.35 18.92 -7.59
N LYS A 80 -7.17 18.83 -8.18
CA LYS A 80 -6.69 19.86 -9.12
C LYS A 80 -7.12 19.59 -10.56
N THR A 81 -7.41 18.34 -10.93
CA THR A 81 -7.85 17.96 -12.29
C THR A 81 -8.79 16.76 -12.25
N GLY A 82 -9.70 16.65 -13.22
CA GLY A 82 -10.64 15.56 -13.38
C GLY A 82 -10.03 14.15 -13.54
N SER A 83 -8.71 14.04 -13.67
CA SER A 83 -7.97 12.83 -14.00
C SER A 83 -7.10 12.27 -12.85
N ALA A 84 -7.18 12.81 -11.63
CA ALA A 84 -6.29 12.42 -10.52
C ALA A 84 -6.26 10.90 -10.26
N TRP A 85 -7.43 10.25 -10.22
CA TRP A 85 -7.50 8.79 -10.07
C TRP A 85 -6.88 8.05 -11.25
N GLN A 86 -7.16 8.50 -12.49
CA GLN A 86 -6.61 7.86 -13.69
C GLN A 86 -5.09 7.97 -13.73
N ASN A 87 -4.55 9.12 -13.37
CA ASN A 87 -3.12 9.34 -13.29
C ASN A 87 -2.48 8.45 -12.21
N TYR A 88 -3.13 8.35 -11.05
CA TYR A 88 -2.68 7.45 -9.98
C TYR A 88 -2.65 5.99 -10.43
N VAL A 89 -3.72 5.50 -11.07
CA VAL A 89 -3.78 4.12 -11.60
C VAL A 89 -2.70 3.89 -12.66
N ALA A 90 -2.53 4.82 -13.61
CA ALA A 90 -1.55 4.67 -14.66
C ALA A 90 -0.11 4.62 -14.11
N GLU A 91 0.17 5.40 -13.08
CA GLU A 91 1.48 5.39 -12.42
C GLU A 91 1.68 4.14 -11.55
N TYR A 92 0.67 3.76 -10.76
CA TYR A 92 0.72 2.56 -9.91
C TYR A 92 0.92 1.28 -10.72
N LEU A 93 0.26 1.17 -11.87
CA LEU A 93 0.33 0.03 -12.78
C LEU A 93 1.37 0.22 -13.90
N SER A 94 2.29 1.17 -13.78
CA SER A 94 3.39 1.29 -14.75
C SER A 94 4.33 0.07 -14.67
N PRO A 95 4.86 -0.43 -15.79
CA PRO A 95 5.77 -1.57 -15.81
C PRO A 95 6.95 -1.43 -14.86
N ASP A 96 7.53 -0.24 -14.76
CA ASP A 96 8.68 0.05 -13.89
C ASP A 96 8.32 -0.11 -12.40
N ARG A 97 7.14 0.35 -11.99
CA ARG A 97 6.67 0.22 -10.61
C ARG A 97 6.21 -1.20 -10.26
N VAL A 98 5.64 -1.91 -11.23
CA VAL A 98 5.25 -3.30 -11.03
C VAL A 98 6.47 -4.19 -10.86
N SER A 99 7.55 -3.92 -11.58
CA SER A 99 8.78 -4.70 -11.52
C SER A 99 9.60 -4.47 -10.24
N VAL A 100 9.48 -3.30 -9.61
CA VAL A 100 10.25 -2.95 -8.40
C VAL A 100 9.31 -2.82 -7.20
N PRO A 101 9.60 -3.51 -6.07
CA PRO A 101 8.83 -3.33 -4.83
C PRO A 101 8.92 -1.89 -4.32
N SER A 102 7.85 -1.10 -4.52
CA SER A 102 7.73 0.27 -4.01
C SER A 102 6.84 0.31 -2.77
N ASP A 103 6.87 1.41 -2.00
CA ASP A 103 5.97 1.61 -0.86
C ASP A 103 4.50 1.53 -1.28
N ASP A 104 4.17 2.14 -2.41
CA ASP A 104 2.81 2.13 -2.98
C ASP A 104 2.30 0.71 -3.29
N ALA A 105 3.20 -0.20 -3.66
CA ALA A 105 2.87 -1.59 -3.99
C ALA A 105 2.98 -2.54 -2.79
N ALA A 106 3.22 -2.03 -1.59
CA ALA A 106 3.34 -2.86 -0.38
C ALA A 106 2.09 -3.71 -0.12
N LEU A 107 0.89 -3.18 -0.39
CA LEU A 107 -0.35 -3.97 -0.33
C LEU A 107 -0.29 -5.20 -1.24
N ALA A 108 0.17 -5.03 -2.48
CA ALA A 108 0.28 -6.14 -3.43
C ALA A 108 1.38 -7.14 -3.05
N THR A 109 2.38 -6.70 -2.29
CA THR A 109 3.49 -7.56 -1.87
C THR A 109 3.20 -8.30 -0.58
N LEU A 110 2.63 -7.62 0.41
CA LEU A 110 2.54 -8.11 1.79
C LEU A 110 1.14 -8.65 2.17
N ALA A 111 0.08 -8.38 1.38
CA ALA A 111 -1.27 -8.77 1.77
C ALA A 111 -1.45 -10.29 1.93
N ALA A 112 -0.85 -11.08 1.04
CA ALA A 112 -0.90 -12.54 1.12
C ALA A 112 -0.12 -13.08 2.31
N ASP A 113 1.02 -12.47 2.63
CA ASP A 113 1.83 -12.84 3.79
C ASP A 113 1.14 -12.44 5.09
N ALA A 114 0.59 -11.22 5.17
CA ALA A 114 -0.14 -10.74 6.34
C ALA A 114 -1.29 -11.67 6.76
N SER A 115 -1.91 -12.38 5.82
CA SER A 115 -2.98 -13.36 6.12
C SER A 115 -2.49 -14.59 6.92
N ARG A 116 -1.18 -14.84 6.94
CA ARG A 116 -0.53 -15.93 7.65
C ARG A 116 0.13 -15.49 8.96
N GLU A 117 0.26 -14.19 9.17
CA GLU A 117 0.84 -13.61 10.37
C GLU A 117 -0.14 -13.62 11.55
N GLY A 118 0.36 -13.32 12.75
CA GLY A 118 -0.42 -13.20 13.95
C GLY A 118 -1.42 -12.03 13.94
N GLN A 119 -2.22 -11.99 15.00
CA GLN A 119 -3.34 -11.03 15.11
C GLN A 119 -2.88 -9.57 15.07
N GLN A 120 -1.70 -9.25 15.58
CA GLN A 120 -1.19 -7.88 15.62
C GLN A 120 -0.93 -7.34 14.21
N VAL A 121 -0.26 -8.11 13.35
CA VAL A 121 -0.02 -7.73 11.95
C VAL A 121 -1.34 -7.64 11.18
N GLN A 122 -2.23 -8.62 11.33
CA GLN A 122 -3.53 -8.61 10.66
C GLN A 122 -4.38 -7.40 11.06
N SER A 123 -4.39 -7.01 12.33
CA SER A 123 -5.11 -5.84 12.84
C SER A 123 -4.55 -4.54 12.24
N THR A 124 -3.22 -4.43 12.16
CA THR A 124 -2.55 -3.28 11.52
C THR A 124 -2.89 -3.20 10.04
N PHE A 125 -2.89 -4.33 9.33
CA PHE A 125 -3.32 -4.39 7.94
C PHE A 125 -4.78 -3.97 7.75
N ALA A 126 -5.68 -4.46 8.59
CA ALA A 126 -7.09 -4.09 8.55
C ALA A 126 -7.28 -2.56 8.73
N ALA A 127 -6.61 -1.96 9.70
CA ALA A 127 -6.64 -0.52 9.94
C ALA A 127 -6.06 0.27 8.75
N GLY A 128 -4.94 -0.18 8.18
CA GLY A 128 -4.30 0.44 7.02
C GLY A 128 -5.17 0.40 5.76
N ILE A 129 -5.77 -0.75 5.45
CA ILE A 129 -6.71 -0.90 4.35
C ILE A 129 -7.94 -0.03 4.57
N ASP A 130 -8.49 0.00 5.80
CA ASP A 130 -9.65 0.83 6.12
C ASP A 130 -9.37 2.32 5.88
N ALA A 131 -8.22 2.82 6.30
CA ALA A 131 -7.78 4.19 6.05
C ALA A 131 -7.65 4.50 4.55
N THR A 132 -7.07 3.57 3.77
CA THR A 132 -6.97 3.70 2.30
C THR A 132 -8.35 3.79 1.66
N LEU A 133 -9.28 2.92 2.06
CA LEU A 133 -10.65 2.92 1.55
C LEU A 133 -11.42 4.18 1.93
N ASN A 134 -11.18 4.73 3.13
CA ASN A 134 -11.78 6.00 3.55
C ASN A 134 -11.28 7.18 2.72
N THR A 135 -9.97 7.23 2.43
CA THR A 135 -9.38 8.24 1.53
C THR A 135 -10.00 8.18 0.14
N LEU A 136 -10.12 6.98 -0.44
CA LEU A 136 -10.75 6.78 -1.75
C LEU A 136 -12.24 7.13 -1.74
N ALA A 137 -12.99 6.74 -0.72
CA ALA A 137 -14.41 7.03 -0.61
C ALA A 137 -14.67 8.53 -0.48
N THR A 138 -13.86 9.25 0.30
CA THR A 138 -13.93 10.71 0.43
C THR A 138 -13.70 11.39 -0.92
N TYR A 139 -12.64 11.01 -1.63
CA TYR A 139 -12.37 11.48 -2.99
C TYR A 139 -13.55 11.26 -3.95
N LEU A 140 -14.22 10.11 -3.88
CA LEU A 140 -15.36 9.78 -4.72
C LEU A 140 -16.60 10.63 -4.41
N VAL A 141 -16.84 10.91 -3.13
CA VAL A 141 -17.95 11.78 -2.69
C VAL A 141 -17.72 13.22 -3.13
N GLU A 142 -16.54 13.76 -2.94
CA GLU A 142 -16.19 15.16 -3.26
C GLU A 142 -16.29 15.47 -4.76
N ARG A 143 -16.06 14.48 -5.60
CA ARG A 143 -16.19 14.60 -7.07
C ARG A 143 -17.61 14.48 -7.60
N THR A 144 -18.54 14.04 -6.79
CA THR A 144 -19.94 13.90 -7.23
C THR A 144 -20.65 15.24 -7.05
N PRO A 145 -21.27 15.80 -8.12
CA PRO A 145 -22.04 17.04 -8.00
C PRO A 145 -23.07 16.94 -6.87
N ARG A 146 -23.30 18.03 -6.16
CA ARG A 146 -24.26 18.07 -5.04
C ARG A 146 -25.67 17.56 -5.41
N SER A 147 -26.08 17.73 -6.66
CA SER A 147 -27.35 17.22 -7.22
C SER A 147 -27.40 15.71 -7.41
N ALA A 148 -26.24 15.02 -7.46
CA ALA A 148 -26.13 13.58 -7.68
C ALA A 148 -25.38 12.88 -6.53
N ARG A 149 -25.55 13.37 -5.31
CA ARG A 149 -24.76 12.94 -4.14
C ARG A 149 -24.78 11.43 -3.98
N THR A 150 -23.63 10.80 -4.24
CA THR A 150 -23.43 9.36 -4.00
C THR A 150 -23.48 9.10 -2.49
N PRO A 151 -24.38 8.22 -2.00
CA PRO A 151 -24.38 7.86 -0.59
C PRO A 151 -23.00 7.37 -0.16
N ARG A 152 -22.57 7.70 1.06
CA ARG A 152 -21.26 7.27 1.59
C ARG A 152 -21.04 5.77 1.44
N ARG A 153 -22.10 4.95 1.66
CA ARG A 153 -22.04 3.50 1.50
C ARG A 153 -21.70 3.08 0.06
N ALA A 154 -22.28 3.73 -0.92
CA ALA A 154 -22.00 3.45 -2.34
C ALA A 154 -20.59 3.90 -2.74
N ALA A 155 -20.11 5.04 -2.23
CA ALA A 155 -18.74 5.49 -2.43
C ALA A 155 -17.72 4.51 -1.80
N ARG A 156 -18.03 3.98 -0.61
CA ARG A 156 -17.21 2.96 0.04
C ARG A 156 -17.13 1.67 -0.77
N ALA A 157 -18.26 1.19 -1.28
CA ALA A 157 -18.30 0.00 -2.15
C ALA A 157 -17.47 0.20 -3.43
N GLN A 158 -17.56 1.39 -4.05
CA GLN A 158 -16.73 1.73 -5.20
C GLN A 158 -15.24 1.81 -4.83
N ALA A 159 -14.89 2.33 -3.65
CA ALA A 159 -13.51 2.35 -3.16
C ALA A 159 -12.95 0.93 -3.01
N VAL A 160 -13.73 0.01 -2.43
CA VAL A 160 -13.35 -1.42 -2.33
C VAL A 160 -13.08 -2.00 -3.71
N GLN A 161 -14.00 -1.84 -4.66
CA GLN A 161 -13.83 -2.36 -6.03
C GLN A 161 -12.58 -1.79 -6.71
N ARG A 162 -12.31 -0.50 -6.55
CA ARG A 162 -11.15 0.17 -7.15
C ARG A 162 -9.83 -0.31 -6.55
N LEU A 163 -9.75 -0.40 -5.23
CA LEU A 163 -8.55 -0.87 -4.53
C LEU A 163 -8.28 -2.33 -4.87
N SER A 164 -9.32 -3.20 -4.83
CA SER A 164 -9.18 -4.62 -5.16
C SER A 164 -8.72 -4.84 -6.60
N ALA A 165 -9.27 -4.08 -7.57
CA ALA A 165 -8.84 -4.16 -8.96
C ALA A 165 -7.39 -3.72 -9.15
N LEU A 166 -6.98 -2.63 -8.47
CA LEU A 166 -5.62 -2.10 -8.55
C LEU A 166 -4.58 -3.09 -7.98
N VAL A 167 -4.84 -3.58 -6.78
CA VAL A 167 -3.97 -4.55 -6.09
C VAL A 167 -3.93 -5.87 -6.86
N GLY A 168 -5.10 -6.38 -7.26
CA GLY A 168 -5.21 -7.62 -8.04
C GLY A 168 -4.45 -7.57 -9.36
N ALA A 169 -4.58 -6.46 -10.11
CA ALA A 169 -3.84 -6.27 -11.36
C ALA A 169 -2.32 -6.30 -11.14
N CYS A 170 -1.84 -5.62 -10.08
CA CYS A 170 -0.42 -5.61 -9.75
C CYS A 170 0.10 -7.01 -9.38
N VAL A 171 -0.65 -7.74 -8.53
CA VAL A 171 -0.28 -9.12 -8.12
C VAL A 171 -0.23 -10.06 -9.31
N LEU A 172 -1.27 -10.06 -10.15
CA LEU A 172 -1.35 -10.95 -11.32
C LEU A 172 -0.27 -10.62 -12.35
N ALA A 173 -0.04 -9.34 -12.65
CA ALA A 173 0.99 -8.92 -13.58
C ALA A 173 2.40 -9.35 -13.11
N ARG A 174 2.71 -9.19 -11.83
CA ARG A 174 3.98 -9.64 -11.23
C ARG A 174 4.15 -11.15 -11.31
N ALA A 175 3.09 -11.91 -11.03
CA ALA A 175 3.16 -13.38 -11.03
C ALA A 175 3.55 -13.96 -12.39
N VAL A 176 3.23 -13.26 -13.47
CA VAL A 176 3.47 -13.76 -14.84
C VAL A 176 4.56 -13.00 -15.61
N GLN A 177 5.10 -11.91 -15.08
CA GLN A 177 5.96 -10.99 -15.84
C GLN A 177 7.21 -11.63 -16.43
N THR A 178 7.80 -12.61 -15.76
CA THR A 178 9.00 -13.31 -16.24
C THR A 178 8.67 -14.40 -17.26
N ALA A 179 7.59 -15.15 -17.03
CA ALA A 179 7.18 -16.26 -17.88
C ALA A 179 6.39 -15.83 -19.11
N SER A 180 5.60 -14.74 -18.99
CA SER A 180 4.76 -14.20 -20.05
C SER A 180 4.66 -12.67 -19.95
N PRO A 181 5.69 -11.95 -20.43
CA PRO A 181 5.72 -10.48 -20.36
C PRO A 181 4.54 -9.79 -21.06
N ASP A 182 4.02 -10.40 -22.14
CA ASP A 182 2.91 -9.83 -22.89
C ASP A 182 1.59 -9.98 -22.15
N LEU A 183 1.35 -11.11 -21.46
CA LEU A 183 0.20 -11.27 -20.57
C LEU A 183 0.27 -10.27 -19.41
N SER A 184 1.46 -10.05 -18.85
CA SER A 184 1.66 -9.03 -17.80
C SER A 184 1.25 -7.64 -18.31
N LYS A 185 1.71 -7.25 -19.50
CA LYS A 185 1.32 -5.96 -20.13
C LYS A 185 -0.18 -5.87 -20.40
N GLU A 186 -0.80 -6.93 -20.90
CA GLU A 186 -2.25 -7.00 -21.13
C GLU A 186 -3.04 -6.74 -19.84
N ILE A 187 -2.68 -7.42 -18.75
CA ILE A 187 -3.33 -7.23 -17.43
C ILE A 187 -3.23 -5.78 -16.96
N LEU A 188 -2.05 -5.18 -17.09
CA LEU A 188 -1.83 -3.79 -16.68
C LEU A 188 -2.63 -2.82 -17.55
N ALA A 189 -2.57 -2.95 -18.88
CA ALA A 189 -3.24 -2.08 -19.83
C ALA A 189 -4.77 -2.09 -19.65
N ALA A 190 -5.38 -3.28 -19.53
CA ALA A 190 -6.81 -3.42 -19.32
C ALA A 190 -7.32 -2.69 -18.05
N ASN A 191 -6.53 -2.72 -16.98
CA ASN A 191 -6.89 -2.03 -15.73
C ASN A 191 -6.65 -0.50 -15.80
N VAL A 192 -5.63 -0.04 -16.53
CA VAL A 192 -5.41 1.39 -16.80
C VAL A 192 -6.56 1.96 -17.66
N GLU A 193 -6.98 1.26 -18.72
CA GLU A 193 -8.12 1.65 -19.56
C GLU A 193 -9.42 1.69 -18.79
N ARG A 194 -9.68 0.70 -17.94
CA ARG A 194 -10.85 0.70 -17.04
C ARG A 194 -10.83 1.91 -16.10
N GLY A 195 -9.68 2.29 -15.60
CA GLY A 195 -9.51 3.51 -14.81
C GLY A 195 -9.92 4.77 -15.59
N ARG A 196 -9.66 4.80 -16.91
CA ARG A 196 -10.01 5.89 -17.82
C ARG A 196 -11.49 5.87 -18.22
N GLY A 197 -12.08 4.69 -18.45
CA GLY A 197 -13.44 4.51 -18.97
C GLY A 197 -14.56 4.91 -18.01
N SER A 198 -14.31 4.92 -16.72
CA SER A 198 -15.29 5.34 -15.68
C SER A 198 -15.74 6.81 -15.82
N SER A 199 -15.07 7.62 -16.65
CA SER A 199 -15.42 9.02 -16.91
C SER A 199 -16.30 9.23 -18.16
N ARG A 200 -16.36 8.27 -19.09
CA ARG A 200 -17.04 8.43 -20.39
C ARG A 200 -18.54 8.18 -20.38
N ASN A 201 -19.08 7.54 -19.35
CA ASN A 201 -20.50 7.10 -19.37
C ASN A 201 -21.49 8.11 -18.76
N ARG A 202 -21.18 9.42 -18.78
CA ARG A 202 -22.10 10.49 -18.38
C ARG A 202 -22.32 11.49 -19.51
N ARG A 203 -22.72 11.01 -20.71
CA ARG A 203 -23.48 11.87 -21.62
C ARG A 203 -24.97 11.69 -21.32
N PRO A 204 -25.71 12.74 -20.92
CA PRO A 204 -27.14 12.67 -20.85
C PRO A 204 -27.64 12.42 -22.28
N LYS A 205 -28.44 11.38 -22.45
CA LYS A 205 -29.31 11.26 -23.67
C LYS A 205 -30.24 12.47 -23.66
N ARG A 206 -30.12 13.28 -24.68
CA ARG A 206 -31.12 14.31 -25.02
C ARG A 206 -32.45 13.65 -25.36
#